data_e8a3e2a267fbdfd06ca74e412b898cf7
#
_entry.id   e8a3e2a267fbdfd06ca74e412b898cf7
#
_cell.length_a   1.000
_cell.length_b   1.000
_cell.length_c   1.000
_cell.angle_alpha   90.00
_cell.angle_beta   90.00
_cell.angle_gamma   90.00
#
_symmetry.space_group_name_H-M   'P 1'
#
loop_
_entity.id
_entity.type
_entity.pdbx_description
1 polymer ?
#
loop_
_entity_poly.entity_id
_entity_poly.type
_entity_poly.pdbx_seq_one_letter_code
_entity_poly.pdbx_strand_id
1 'polypeptide(L)'
;MINKYTKIMSIILATLLLSGCTSSIGNDNDLEKDNGKIKIVASFYTMYDIANKIGGDKVSIKTMVPSGTEPHDWEPSSKDIKDLQKADLFLYNGAGMEPWAEKILSSIDNKKLVIVEASSGINLIENQAKDENLKNDPHVWLNPLLFEKQMEVVKDALVNIDPSNKEYYEKNFRENSAKVHKLDKEYKDSVSKFNKKDIVVSHAAFGYLCNAYGLNQIAIEGINADSEPSPGRMAEITKFVKDNNIKYIFFEELISPKVANTIAKETGAKTEVLNPIEGLKEEDVKNGKEYFTVMRDNLEVLKKALQD
;
A
#
# COMPACT_ATOMS: atom_id res chain seq x y z
N MET A 1 -68.65 49.33 10.01
CA MET A 1 -68.98 48.06 10.70
C MET A 1 -68.08 46.97 10.12
N ILE A 2 -67.33 46.36 10.97
CA ILE A 2 -66.17 45.48 10.77
C ILE A 2 -66.68 44.12 10.34
N ASN A 3 -66.03 43.51 9.36
CA ASN A 3 -66.04 42.04 9.26
C ASN A 3 -64.66 41.48 8.82
N LYS A 4 -64.01 40.89 9.75
CA LYS A 4 -62.73 40.18 9.62
C LYS A 4 -62.99 38.80 9.01
N TYR A 5 -62.38 38.51 7.89
CA TYR A 5 -62.18 37.12 7.44
C TYR A 5 -60.74 36.78 7.53
N THR A 6 -60.41 36.03 8.57
CA THR A 6 -59.14 35.35 8.78
C THR A 6 -59.04 34.21 7.78
N LYS A 7 -58.19 34.33 6.79
CA LYS A 7 -57.81 33.21 5.93
C LYS A 7 -56.63 32.49 6.60
N ILE A 8 -56.89 31.30 7.07
CA ILE A 8 -55.90 30.33 7.47
C ILE A 8 -55.30 29.74 6.19
N MET A 9 -54.06 30.08 5.91
CA MET A 9 -53.30 29.52 4.79
C MET A 9 -52.41 28.40 5.38
N SER A 10 -52.86 27.18 5.18
CA SER A 10 -52.10 25.99 5.50
C SER A 10 -50.87 25.90 4.62
N ILE A 11 -49.67 26.15 5.16
CA ILE A 11 -48.39 25.91 4.49
C ILE A 11 -48.06 24.44 4.70
N ILE A 12 -48.24 23.67 3.65
CA ILE A 12 -47.71 22.29 3.58
C ILE A 12 -46.20 22.41 3.33
N LEU A 13 -45.42 22.21 4.38
CA LEU A 13 -43.98 22.13 4.32
C LEU A 13 -43.62 20.70 3.86
N ALA A 14 -43.38 20.56 2.54
CA ALA A 14 -42.85 19.36 1.96
C ALA A 14 -41.36 19.23 2.35
N THR A 15 -41.07 18.49 3.40
CA THR A 15 -39.72 18.07 3.77
C THR A 15 -39.24 17.02 2.74
N LEU A 16 -38.48 17.47 1.75
CA LEU A 16 -37.65 16.57 0.93
C LEU A 16 -36.56 15.98 1.86
N LEU A 17 -36.75 14.73 2.23
CA LEU A 17 -35.69 13.90 2.76
C LEU A 17 -34.71 13.61 1.62
N LEU A 18 -33.71 14.45 1.44
CA LEU A 18 -32.48 14.08 0.75
C LEU A 18 -31.77 13.05 1.65
N SER A 19 -32.01 11.78 1.36
CA SER A 19 -31.15 10.70 1.84
C SER A 19 -29.81 10.83 1.11
N GLY A 20 -28.97 11.74 1.60
CA GLY A 20 -27.56 11.76 1.27
C GLY A 20 -26.95 10.47 1.85
N CYS A 21 -26.64 9.51 0.99
CA CYS A 21 -25.65 8.49 1.30
C CYS A 21 -24.29 9.20 1.46
N THR A 22 -24.04 9.75 2.63
CA THR A 22 -22.68 9.99 3.09
C THR A 22 -22.12 8.60 3.35
N SER A 23 -21.35 8.07 2.40
CA SER A 23 -20.37 7.05 2.71
C SER A 23 -19.40 7.66 3.70
N SER A 24 -19.74 7.53 4.98
CA SER A 24 -18.80 7.75 6.07
C SER A 24 -17.70 6.70 5.85
N ILE A 25 -16.54 7.16 5.37
CA ILE A 25 -15.29 6.46 5.56
C ILE A 25 -15.04 6.54 7.06
N GLY A 26 -15.75 5.67 7.79
CA GLY A 26 -15.63 5.55 9.22
C GLY A 26 -14.32 4.86 9.52
N ASN A 27 -13.56 5.48 10.39
CA ASN A 27 -12.64 4.80 11.28
C ASN A 27 -13.43 3.83 12.18
N ASP A 28 -14.18 2.90 11.60
CA ASP A 28 -14.83 1.81 12.33
C ASP A 28 -13.80 0.69 12.53
N ASN A 29 -12.88 0.94 13.45
CA ASN A 29 -11.95 -0.03 14.03
C ASN A 29 -12.67 -1.13 14.86
N ASP A 30 -13.93 -1.40 14.65
CA ASP A 30 -14.70 -2.35 15.43
C ASP A 30 -15.08 -3.58 14.59
N LEU A 31 -14.22 -4.62 14.66
CA LEU A 31 -14.58 -5.98 14.21
C LEU A 31 -15.71 -6.58 15.08
N GLU A 32 -16.22 -5.86 16.06
CA GLU A 32 -17.19 -6.36 17.04
C GLU A 32 -18.62 -6.47 16.52
N LYS A 33 -19.00 -5.71 15.50
CA LYS A 33 -20.34 -5.80 14.93
C LYS A 33 -20.43 -7.01 14.00
N ASP A 34 -21.23 -7.98 14.39
CA ASP A 34 -21.65 -9.04 13.49
C ASP A 34 -22.64 -8.47 12.46
N ASN A 35 -22.10 -8.07 11.31
CA ASN A 35 -22.85 -7.51 10.19
C ASN A 35 -22.94 -8.47 9.01
N GLY A 36 -22.61 -9.76 9.22
CA GLY A 36 -22.58 -10.79 8.19
C GLY A 36 -21.44 -10.65 7.17
N LYS A 37 -20.45 -9.78 7.42
CA LYS A 37 -19.27 -9.58 6.59
C LYS A 37 -18.12 -10.44 7.09
N ILE A 38 -17.25 -10.88 6.16
CA ILE A 38 -15.98 -11.52 6.52
C ILE A 38 -15.09 -10.51 7.24
N LYS A 39 -14.64 -10.85 8.43
CA LYS A 39 -13.75 -10.03 9.27
C LYS A 39 -12.30 -10.31 8.89
N ILE A 40 -11.66 -9.33 8.28
CA ILE A 40 -10.26 -9.43 7.85
C ILE A 40 -9.39 -8.55 8.73
N VAL A 41 -8.28 -9.11 9.22
CA VAL A 41 -7.16 -8.35 9.76
C VAL A 41 -6.07 -8.34 8.69
N ALA A 42 -5.71 -7.16 8.21
CA ALA A 42 -4.63 -6.95 7.27
C ALA A 42 -3.39 -6.42 8.00
N SER A 43 -2.20 -6.89 7.65
CA SER A 43 -0.96 -6.46 8.32
C SER A 43 -0.71 -4.96 8.15
N PHE A 44 -0.65 -4.46 6.92
CA PHE A 44 -0.40 -3.06 6.60
C PHE A 44 -1.24 -2.58 5.41
N TYR A 45 -1.05 -1.32 4.99
CA TYR A 45 -1.93 -0.65 4.02
C TYR A 45 -2.12 -1.42 2.71
N THR A 46 -1.06 -1.93 2.08
CA THR A 46 -1.18 -2.62 0.79
C THR A 46 -2.02 -3.89 0.91
N MET A 47 -1.93 -4.61 2.02
CA MET A 47 -2.78 -5.77 2.29
C MET A 47 -4.24 -5.36 2.49
N TYR A 48 -4.48 -4.24 3.18
CA TYR A 48 -5.82 -3.63 3.27
C TYR A 48 -6.37 -3.30 1.87
N ASP A 49 -5.58 -2.66 1.03
CA ASP A 49 -6.01 -2.23 -0.30
C ASP A 49 -6.38 -3.42 -1.21
N ILE A 50 -5.57 -4.50 -1.17
CA ILE A 50 -5.88 -5.76 -1.86
C ILE A 50 -7.19 -6.35 -1.36
N ALA A 51 -7.33 -6.51 -0.04
CA ALA A 51 -8.54 -7.08 0.56
C ALA A 51 -9.79 -6.26 0.21
N ASN A 52 -9.68 -4.93 0.23
CA ASN A 52 -10.76 -4.01 -0.13
C ASN A 52 -11.13 -4.10 -1.63
N LYS A 53 -10.13 -4.18 -2.52
CA LYS A 53 -10.34 -4.32 -3.97
C LYS A 53 -11.09 -5.61 -4.34
N ILE A 54 -10.81 -6.68 -3.64
CA ILE A 54 -11.44 -7.99 -3.91
C ILE A 54 -12.73 -8.16 -3.12
N GLY A 55 -12.71 -7.86 -1.82
CA GLY A 55 -13.81 -8.09 -0.89
C GLY A 55 -14.94 -7.08 -0.97
N GLY A 56 -14.62 -5.81 -1.25
CA GLY A 56 -15.59 -4.71 -1.37
C GLY A 56 -16.52 -4.63 -0.16
N ASP A 57 -17.83 -4.63 -0.42
CA ASP A 57 -18.87 -4.53 0.61
C ASP A 57 -19.14 -5.83 1.40
N LYS A 58 -18.51 -6.94 1.01
CA LYS A 58 -18.64 -8.25 1.66
C LYS A 58 -17.66 -8.46 2.82
N VAL A 59 -16.71 -7.57 2.99
CA VAL A 59 -15.67 -7.66 4.01
C VAL A 59 -15.70 -6.48 4.97
N SER A 60 -15.19 -6.69 6.17
CA SER A 60 -14.87 -5.66 7.16
C SER A 60 -13.38 -5.80 7.47
N ILE A 61 -12.59 -4.78 7.14
CA ILE A 61 -11.14 -4.88 7.18
C ILE A 61 -10.59 -3.97 8.27
N LYS A 62 -9.72 -4.51 9.10
CA LYS A 62 -8.91 -3.77 10.06
C LYS A 62 -7.45 -3.90 9.69
N THR A 63 -6.73 -2.77 9.63
CA THR A 63 -5.28 -2.76 9.43
C THR A 63 -4.57 -2.78 10.78
N MET A 64 -3.52 -3.59 10.94
CA MET A 64 -2.72 -3.66 12.15
C MET A 64 -1.78 -2.44 12.25
N VAL A 65 -0.96 -2.21 11.23
CA VAL A 65 -0.09 -1.04 11.17
C VAL A 65 -0.95 0.21 10.95
N PRO A 66 -0.89 1.23 11.84
CA PRO A 66 -1.68 2.45 11.69
C PRO A 66 -1.29 3.25 10.44
N SER A 67 -2.23 4.02 9.89
CA SER A 67 -1.95 4.96 8.78
C SER A 67 -0.79 5.90 9.13
N GLY A 68 0.12 6.11 8.19
CA GLY A 68 1.26 6.99 8.36
C GLY A 68 2.39 6.41 9.22
N THR A 69 2.33 5.12 9.57
CA THR A 69 3.39 4.41 10.29
C THR A 69 4.19 3.55 9.32
N GLU A 70 5.49 3.54 9.49
CA GLU A 70 6.44 2.68 8.79
C GLU A 70 6.26 1.22 9.28
N PRO A 71 6.02 0.21 8.40
CA PRO A 71 5.66 -1.13 8.84
C PRO A 71 6.83 -2.05 9.21
N HIS A 72 8.05 -1.81 8.71
CA HIS A 72 9.19 -2.72 8.90
C HIS A 72 9.59 -2.90 10.37
N ASP A 73 9.57 -1.83 11.15
CA ASP A 73 9.93 -1.82 12.58
C ASP A 73 8.72 -1.86 13.52
N TRP A 74 7.50 -1.96 12.96
CA TRP A 74 6.29 -2.00 13.77
C TRP A 74 6.07 -3.36 14.42
N GLU A 75 5.63 -3.34 15.69
CA GLU A 75 5.29 -4.56 16.43
C GLU A 75 3.83 -4.53 16.92
N PRO A 76 3.13 -5.69 16.84
CA PRO A 76 1.74 -5.81 17.28
C PRO A 76 1.57 -5.65 18.79
N SER A 77 0.52 -4.92 19.15
CA SER A 77 0.08 -4.79 20.54
C SER A 77 -0.83 -5.95 20.97
N SER A 78 -1.10 -6.04 22.28
CA SER A 78 -2.08 -7.00 22.83
C SER A 78 -3.49 -6.79 22.26
N LYS A 79 -3.81 -5.59 21.77
CA LYS A 79 -5.10 -5.30 21.10
C LYS A 79 -5.15 -5.96 19.74
N ASP A 80 -4.07 -5.90 18.97
CA ASP A 80 -3.99 -6.50 17.64
C ASP A 80 -4.11 -8.03 17.71
N ILE A 81 -3.49 -8.65 18.74
CA ILE A 81 -3.67 -10.09 19.01
C ILE A 81 -5.14 -10.43 19.30
N LYS A 82 -5.85 -9.59 20.08
CA LYS A 82 -7.29 -9.81 20.33
C LYS A 82 -8.14 -9.68 19.08
N ASP A 83 -7.78 -8.81 18.16
CA ASP A 83 -8.47 -8.65 16.89
C ASP A 83 -8.27 -9.88 16.00
N LEU A 84 -7.05 -10.44 15.94
CA LEU A 84 -6.77 -11.71 15.26
C LEU A 84 -7.58 -12.89 15.85
N GLN A 85 -7.79 -12.92 17.16
CA GLN A 85 -8.64 -13.95 17.81
C GLN A 85 -10.11 -13.90 17.34
N LYS A 86 -10.58 -12.75 16.81
CA LYS A 86 -11.96 -12.53 16.38
C LYS A 86 -12.10 -12.51 14.85
N ALA A 87 -10.99 -12.55 14.12
CA ALA A 87 -10.98 -12.47 12.67
C ALA A 87 -11.35 -13.81 12.02
N ASP A 88 -11.91 -13.74 10.82
CA ASP A 88 -12.13 -14.87 9.94
C ASP A 88 -10.90 -15.12 9.05
N LEU A 89 -10.18 -14.03 8.69
CA LEU A 89 -9.00 -14.08 7.85
C LEU A 89 -7.93 -13.11 8.36
N PHE A 90 -6.69 -13.57 8.45
CA PHE A 90 -5.49 -12.75 8.58
C PHE A 90 -4.75 -12.71 7.26
N LEU A 91 -4.57 -11.51 6.72
CA LEU A 91 -3.85 -11.24 5.47
C LEU A 91 -2.55 -10.49 5.76
N TYR A 92 -1.43 -11.10 5.38
CA TYR A 92 -0.11 -10.50 5.50
C TYR A 92 0.69 -10.72 4.20
N ASN A 93 1.73 -9.91 3.99
CA ASN A 93 2.52 -10.00 2.76
C ASN A 93 3.41 -11.25 2.74
N GLY A 94 4.07 -11.55 3.84
CA GLY A 94 5.12 -12.56 3.88
C GLY A 94 6.45 -12.04 3.32
N ALA A 95 7.29 -12.93 2.81
CA ALA A 95 8.62 -12.61 2.28
C ALA A 95 9.55 -11.88 3.28
N GLY A 96 9.21 -11.87 4.58
CA GLY A 96 9.96 -11.20 5.65
C GLY A 96 9.48 -9.79 5.99
N MET A 97 8.41 -9.30 5.37
CA MET A 97 7.82 -7.98 5.68
C MET A 97 7.30 -7.87 7.11
N GLU A 98 6.75 -8.97 7.62
CA GLU A 98 6.22 -9.07 8.98
C GLU A 98 7.04 -10.08 9.81
N PRO A 99 8.19 -9.68 10.37
CA PRO A 99 9.06 -10.61 11.12
C PRO A 99 8.41 -11.16 12.39
N TRP A 100 7.37 -10.47 12.88
CA TRP A 100 6.59 -10.85 14.05
C TRP A 100 5.48 -11.88 13.77
N ALA A 101 5.12 -12.11 12.49
CA ALA A 101 3.92 -12.86 12.12
C ALA A 101 3.96 -14.30 12.64
N GLU A 102 5.03 -15.05 12.45
CA GLU A 102 5.16 -16.44 12.89
C GLU A 102 4.97 -16.56 14.41
N LYS A 103 5.63 -15.69 15.18
CA LYS A 103 5.53 -15.67 16.65
C LYS A 103 4.10 -15.43 17.12
N ILE A 104 3.40 -14.47 16.51
CA ILE A 104 2.02 -14.13 16.88
C ILE A 104 1.07 -15.26 16.50
N LEU A 105 1.17 -15.78 15.29
CA LEU A 105 0.31 -16.86 14.80
C LEU A 105 0.43 -18.12 15.66
N SER A 106 1.61 -18.39 16.20
CA SER A 106 1.79 -19.52 17.15
C SER A 106 1.02 -19.35 18.46
N SER A 107 0.64 -18.12 18.83
CA SER A 107 -0.10 -17.79 20.06
C SER A 107 -1.62 -17.65 19.85
N ILE A 108 -2.10 -17.69 18.61
CA ILE A 108 -3.52 -17.55 18.27
C ILE A 108 -4.25 -18.88 18.49
N ASP A 109 -5.30 -18.87 19.31
CA ASP A 109 -6.13 -20.05 19.56
C ASP A 109 -7.44 -20.07 18.73
N ASN A 110 -7.55 -19.22 17.72
CA ASN A 110 -8.68 -19.22 16.79
C ASN A 110 -8.48 -20.29 15.70
N LYS A 111 -9.05 -21.47 15.89
CA LYS A 111 -8.94 -22.61 14.94
C LYS A 111 -9.68 -22.37 13.60
N LYS A 112 -10.50 -21.32 13.51
CA LYS A 112 -11.24 -20.96 12.29
C LYS A 112 -10.53 -19.87 11.49
N LEU A 113 -9.50 -19.24 12.06
CA LEU A 113 -8.74 -18.20 11.38
C LEU A 113 -8.06 -18.76 10.13
N VAL A 114 -8.42 -18.22 8.98
CA VAL A 114 -7.73 -18.50 7.73
C VAL A 114 -6.53 -17.55 7.64
N ILE A 115 -5.34 -18.11 7.47
CA ILE A 115 -4.08 -17.36 7.38
C ILE A 115 -3.69 -17.31 5.90
N VAL A 116 -3.49 -16.11 5.36
CA VAL A 116 -3.17 -15.87 3.95
C VAL A 116 -1.89 -15.06 3.85
N GLU A 117 -0.86 -15.70 3.31
CA GLU A 117 0.38 -15.06 2.88
C GLU A 117 0.23 -14.64 1.42
N ALA A 118 0.16 -13.34 1.18
CA ALA A 118 -0.14 -12.79 -0.15
C ALA A 118 0.99 -13.05 -1.16
N SER A 119 2.25 -13.15 -0.72
CA SER A 119 3.40 -13.49 -1.58
C SER A 119 3.55 -14.99 -1.87
N SER A 120 2.66 -15.83 -1.37
CA SER A 120 2.72 -17.28 -1.58
C SER A 120 2.75 -17.62 -3.07
N GLY A 121 3.68 -18.49 -3.47
CA GLY A 121 3.85 -18.92 -4.87
C GLY A 121 4.51 -17.89 -5.79
N ILE A 122 4.97 -16.76 -5.27
CA ILE A 122 5.76 -15.78 -6.02
C ILE A 122 7.25 -16.11 -5.91
N ASN A 123 7.96 -16.05 -7.03
CA ASN A 123 9.42 -16.17 -7.02
C ASN A 123 10.01 -14.88 -6.44
N LEU A 124 10.56 -14.98 -5.24
CA LEU A 124 11.14 -13.85 -4.55
C LEU A 124 12.53 -13.51 -5.12
N ILE A 125 12.87 -12.22 -5.17
CA ILE A 125 14.22 -11.75 -5.50
C ILE A 125 15.06 -11.65 -4.22
N GLU A 126 16.36 -11.91 -4.35
CA GLU A 126 17.27 -11.76 -3.21
C GLU A 126 17.40 -10.30 -2.79
N ASN A 127 17.53 -10.08 -1.49
CA ASN A 127 17.84 -8.79 -0.94
C ASN A 127 19.25 -8.34 -1.36
N GLN A 128 19.33 -7.27 -2.16
CA GLN A 128 20.61 -6.73 -2.63
C GLN A 128 21.31 -5.85 -1.59
N ALA A 129 20.62 -5.44 -0.54
CA ALA A 129 21.13 -4.51 0.47
C ALA A 129 22.10 -5.16 1.48
N LYS A 130 22.37 -6.48 1.37
CA LYS A 130 23.23 -7.26 2.31
C LYS A 130 22.80 -7.15 3.77
N ASP A 131 21.54 -6.92 4.01
CA ASP A 131 20.96 -7.04 5.34
C ASP A 131 20.93 -8.53 5.71
N GLU A 132 21.71 -8.91 6.70
CA GLU A 132 21.86 -10.32 7.13
C GLU A 132 20.56 -10.91 7.70
N ASN A 133 19.60 -10.06 8.07
CA ASN A 133 18.34 -10.47 8.69
C ASN A 133 17.25 -10.80 7.67
N LEU A 134 17.32 -10.25 6.46
CA LEU A 134 16.32 -10.43 5.41
C LEU A 134 16.96 -11.02 4.14
N LYS A 135 16.64 -12.28 3.87
CA LYS A 135 17.17 -12.99 2.68
C LYS A 135 16.56 -12.47 1.38
N ASN A 136 15.31 -12.12 1.38
CA ASN A 136 14.55 -11.70 0.21
C ASN A 136 14.05 -10.27 0.35
N ASP A 137 13.87 -9.60 -0.78
CA ASP A 137 13.16 -8.32 -0.85
C ASP A 137 11.66 -8.57 -0.68
N PRO A 138 10.97 -7.94 0.30
CA PRO A 138 9.55 -8.16 0.54
C PRO A 138 8.61 -7.34 -0.35
N HIS A 139 9.10 -6.33 -1.08
CA HIS A 139 8.29 -5.31 -1.77
C HIS A 139 7.67 -5.80 -3.09
N VAL A 140 7.09 -6.97 -3.05
CA VAL A 140 6.54 -7.71 -4.21
C VAL A 140 5.50 -6.89 -4.98
N TRP A 141 4.66 -6.16 -4.27
CA TRP A 141 3.54 -5.38 -4.82
C TRP A 141 3.96 -4.24 -5.75
N LEU A 142 5.21 -3.79 -5.70
CA LEU A 142 5.71 -2.73 -6.59
C LEU A 142 5.90 -3.18 -8.04
N ASN A 143 5.82 -4.48 -8.31
CA ASN A 143 5.60 -4.98 -9.66
C ASN A 143 4.08 -5.20 -9.87
N PRO A 144 3.41 -4.43 -10.75
CA PRO A 144 1.97 -4.55 -10.96
C PRO A 144 1.49 -5.98 -11.27
N LEU A 145 2.24 -6.75 -12.04
CA LEU A 145 1.85 -8.13 -12.37
C LEU A 145 2.00 -9.08 -11.18
N LEU A 146 2.87 -8.79 -10.23
CA LEU A 146 2.96 -9.55 -8.98
C LEU A 146 1.89 -9.11 -7.98
N PHE A 147 1.53 -7.82 -7.95
CA PHE A 147 0.36 -7.35 -7.22
C PHE A 147 -0.94 -8.03 -7.69
N GLU A 148 -1.09 -8.29 -9.00
CA GLU A 148 -2.20 -9.09 -9.52
C GLU A 148 -2.21 -10.50 -8.94
N LYS A 149 -1.05 -11.16 -8.86
CA LYS A 149 -0.94 -12.50 -8.23
C LYS A 149 -1.33 -12.47 -6.75
N GLN A 150 -0.92 -11.44 -6.01
CA GLN A 150 -1.35 -11.25 -4.62
C GLN A 150 -2.87 -11.08 -4.52
N MET A 151 -3.49 -10.30 -5.41
CA MET A 151 -4.95 -10.18 -5.49
C MET A 151 -5.62 -11.52 -5.81
N GLU A 152 -5.02 -12.37 -6.64
CA GLU A 152 -5.54 -13.70 -6.97
C GLU A 152 -5.53 -14.61 -5.75
N VAL A 153 -4.43 -14.63 -4.97
CA VAL A 153 -4.35 -15.39 -3.70
C VAL A 153 -5.46 -14.97 -2.74
N VAL A 154 -5.69 -13.66 -2.58
CA VAL A 154 -6.75 -13.14 -1.70
C VAL A 154 -8.15 -13.49 -2.24
N LYS A 155 -8.38 -13.38 -3.55
CA LYS A 155 -9.64 -13.81 -4.20
C LYS A 155 -9.94 -15.28 -3.90
N ASP A 156 -8.97 -16.16 -4.07
CA ASP A 156 -9.16 -17.60 -3.83
C ASP A 156 -9.47 -17.90 -2.35
N ALA A 157 -8.81 -17.20 -1.43
CA ALA A 157 -9.11 -17.32 -0.01
C ALA A 157 -10.53 -16.86 0.33
N LEU A 158 -10.98 -15.73 -0.21
CA LEU A 158 -12.35 -15.23 0.01
C LEU A 158 -13.41 -16.14 -0.60
N VAL A 159 -13.16 -16.68 -1.79
CA VAL A 159 -14.06 -17.68 -2.42
C VAL A 159 -14.18 -18.95 -1.57
N ASN A 160 -13.09 -19.38 -0.93
CA ASN A 160 -13.10 -20.56 -0.05
C ASN A 160 -13.87 -20.30 1.26
N ILE A 161 -13.75 -19.10 1.85
CA ILE A 161 -14.46 -18.73 3.08
C ILE A 161 -15.94 -18.49 2.82
N ASP A 162 -16.26 -17.83 1.72
CA ASP A 162 -17.63 -17.44 1.35
C ASP A 162 -17.95 -17.80 -0.12
N PRO A 163 -18.21 -19.08 -0.39
CA PRO A 163 -18.53 -19.55 -1.74
C PRO A 163 -19.80 -18.93 -2.34
N SER A 164 -20.69 -18.40 -1.49
CA SER A 164 -21.95 -17.79 -1.93
C SER A 164 -21.73 -16.48 -2.68
N ASN A 165 -20.63 -15.76 -2.41
CA ASN A 165 -20.24 -14.53 -3.08
C ASN A 165 -19.10 -14.73 -4.11
N LYS A 166 -18.82 -15.95 -4.55
CA LYS A 166 -17.76 -16.28 -5.52
C LYS A 166 -17.77 -15.38 -6.74
N GLU A 167 -18.92 -15.23 -7.42
CA GLU A 167 -19.04 -14.43 -8.64
C GLU A 167 -18.70 -12.95 -8.38
N TYR A 168 -19.00 -12.44 -7.19
CA TYR A 168 -18.67 -11.07 -6.78
C TYR A 168 -17.17 -10.88 -6.67
N TYR A 169 -16.46 -11.77 -5.98
CA TYR A 169 -15.00 -11.70 -5.82
C TYR A 169 -14.27 -11.89 -7.16
N GLU A 170 -14.71 -12.84 -7.98
CA GLU A 170 -14.15 -13.04 -9.33
C GLU A 170 -14.38 -11.85 -10.25
N LYS A 171 -15.54 -11.18 -10.16
CA LYS A 171 -15.80 -9.92 -10.90
C LYS A 171 -14.84 -8.83 -10.46
N ASN A 172 -14.72 -8.59 -9.16
CA ASN A 172 -13.83 -7.58 -8.62
C ASN A 172 -12.37 -7.86 -9.01
N PHE A 173 -11.93 -9.11 -8.98
CA PHE A 173 -10.60 -9.50 -9.44
C PHE A 173 -10.40 -9.14 -10.92
N ARG A 174 -11.32 -9.56 -11.82
CA ARG A 174 -11.21 -9.24 -13.25
C ARG A 174 -11.15 -7.74 -13.53
N GLU A 175 -11.95 -6.94 -12.83
CA GLU A 175 -11.95 -5.48 -13.01
C GLU A 175 -10.63 -4.84 -12.54
N ASN A 176 -10.07 -5.30 -11.45
CA ASN A 176 -8.78 -4.80 -10.95
C ASN A 176 -7.60 -5.35 -11.77
N SER A 177 -7.65 -6.60 -12.23
CA SER A 177 -6.68 -7.17 -13.18
C SER A 177 -6.58 -6.32 -14.46
N ALA A 178 -7.72 -5.91 -15.03
CA ALA A 178 -7.71 -5.00 -16.19
C ALA A 178 -7.00 -3.65 -15.90
N LYS A 179 -7.14 -3.11 -14.68
CA LYS A 179 -6.42 -1.90 -14.27
C LYS A 179 -4.92 -2.16 -14.11
N VAL A 180 -4.52 -3.33 -13.60
CA VAL A 180 -3.11 -3.75 -13.50
C VAL A 180 -2.48 -3.81 -14.88
N HIS A 181 -3.07 -4.51 -15.82
CA HIS A 181 -2.52 -4.60 -17.19
C HIS A 181 -2.42 -3.25 -17.88
N LYS A 182 -3.38 -2.35 -17.62
CA LYS A 182 -3.28 -0.97 -18.11
C LYS A 182 -2.08 -0.24 -17.50
N LEU A 183 -1.91 -0.34 -16.17
CA LEU A 183 -0.78 0.27 -15.46
C LEU A 183 0.56 -0.29 -15.93
N ASP A 184 0.68 -1.61 -16.06
CA ASP A 184 1.88 -2.28 -16.58
C ASP A 184 2.25 -1.75 -17.98
N LYS A 185 1.25 -1.59 -18.85
CA LYS A 185 1.48 -1.00 -20.17
C LYS A 185 1.93 0.47 -20.08
N GLU A 186 1.32 1.28 -19.20
CA GLU A 186 1.72 2.68 -18.96
C GLU A 186 3.19 2.78 -18.54
N TYR A 187 3.66 1.88 -17.65
CA TYR A 187 5.05 1.79 -17.23
C TYR A 187 5.97 1.37 -18.39
N LYS A 188 5.67 0.29 -19.11
CA LYS A 188 6.46 -0.19 -20.25
C LYS A 188 6.62 0.89 -21.32
N ASP A 189 5.52 1.53 -21.71
CA ASP A 189 5.52 2.59 -22.74
C ASP A 189 6.32 3.82 -22.30
N SER A 190 6.35 4.12 -21.01
CA SER A 190 7.06 5.28 -20.47
C SER A 190 8.54 4.97 -20.30
N VAL A 191 8.88 3.85 -19.64
CA VAL A 191 10.27 3.48 -19.35
C VAL A 191 11.08 3.19 -20.62
N SER A 192 10.41 2.74 -21.71
CA SER A 192 11.06 2.57 -23.02
C SER A 192 11.63 3.88 -23.59
N LYS A 193 11.14 5.03 -23.12
CA LYS A 193 11.56 6.38 -23.56
C LYS A 193 12.54 7.06 -22.59
N PHE A 194 12.90 6.40 -21.48
CA PHE A 194 13.82 6.98 -20.51
C PHE A 194 15.26 6.93 -21.01
N ASN A 195 15.95 8.04 -20.96
CA ASN A 195 17.35 8.17 -21.31
C ASN A 195 18.28 7.65 -20.21
N LYS A 196 17.80 7.65 -18.98
CA LYS A 196 18.51 7.15 -17.78
C LYS A 196 17.74 6.00 -17.16
N LYS A 197 18.45 5.12 -16.47
CA LYS A 197 17.87 3.92 -15.86
C LYS A 197 18.13 3.83 -14.35
N ASP A 198 19.03 4.64 -13.83
CA ASP A 198 19.44 4.60 -12.44
C ASP A 198 18.51 5.47 -11.58
N ILE A 199 17.94 4.89 -10.52
CA ILE A 199 17.18 5.57 -9.50
C ILE A 199 17.91 5.48 -8.16
N VAL A 200 18.21 6.62 -7.56
CA VAL A 200 18.77 6.69 -6.21
C VAL A 200 17.63 6.89 -5.23
N VAL A 201 17.43 5.93 -4.34
CA VAL A 201 16.28 5.85 -3.43
C VAL A 201 16.74 5.81 -1.97
N SER A 202 15.90 6.24 -1.03
CA SER A 202 16.21 6.20 0.40
C SER A 202 16.47 4.78 0.88
N HIS A 203 15.50 3.88 0.73
CA HIS A 203 15.72 2.47 1.07
C HIS A 203 15.45 1.53 -0.12
N ALA A 204 15.78 0.25 0.04
CA ALA A 204 15.82 -0.73 -1.03
C ALA A 204 14.43 -1.34 -1.35
N ALA A 205 13.38 -0.51 -1.50
CA ALA A 205 12.01 -0.98 -1.77
C ALA A 205 11.73 -1.32 -3.23
N PHE A 206 12.40 -0.68 -4.18
CA PHE A 206 11.96 -0.66 -5.58
C PHE A 206 12.58 -1.77 -6.44
N GLY A 207 13.13 -2.82 -5.83
CA GLY A 207 13.79 -3.92 -6.53
C GLY A 207 12.88 -4.61 -7.55
N TYR A 208 11.65 -4.94 -7.18
CA TYR A 208 10.68 -5.58 -8.10
C TYR A 208 10.22 -4.65 -9.22
N LEU A 209 10.02 -3.35 -8.94
CA LEU A 209 9.69 -2.35 -9.96
C LEU A 209 10.84 -2.25 -10.98
N CYS A 210 12.08 -2.10 -10.49
CA CYS A 210 13.26 -1.98 -11.34
C CYS A 210 13.45 -3.22 -12.21
N ASN A 211 13.32 -4.39 -11.63
CA ASN A 211 13.45 -5.66 -12.35
C ASN A 211 12.36 -5.82 -13.43
N ALA A 212 11.12 -5.38 -13.17
CA ALA A 212 10.02 -5.47 -14.13
C ALA A 212 10.21 -4.59 -15.36
N TYR A 213 10.84 -3.42 -15.19
CA TYR A 213 10.91 -2.41 -16.26
C TYR A 213 12.33 -2.07 -16.72
N GLY A 214 13.35 -2.78 -16.24
CA GLY A 214 14.74 -2.56 -16.66
C GLY A 214 15.32 -1.25 -16.15
N LEU A 215 14.98 -0.87 -14.91
CA LEU A 215 15.62 0.20 -14.15
C LEU A 215 16.66 -0.40 -13.20
N ASN A 216 17.56 0.43 -12.68
CA ASN A 216 18.57 0.06 -11.69
C ASN A 216 18.31 0.80 -10.40
N GLN A 217 18.11 0.08 -9.29
CA GLN A 217 17.99 0.66 -7.96
C GLN A 217 19.35 0.88 -7.32
N ILE A 218 19.62 2.08 -6.85
CA ILE A 218 20.76 2.42 -5.98
C ILE A 218 20.19 2.91 -4.67
N ALA A 219 20.09 2.04 -3.69
CA ALA A 219 19.55 2.38 -2.39
C ALA A 219 20.63 3.04 -1.50
N ILE A 220 20.28 4.10 -0.81
CA ILE A 220 21.13 4.76 0.19
C ILE A 220 21.25 3.84 1.40
N GLU A 221 20.14 3.24 1.81
CA GLU A 221 19.99 2.35 2.95
C GLU A 221 19.50 0.95 2.52
N GLY A 222 19.46 0.01 3.48
CA GLY A 222 18.96 -1.35 3.24
C GLY A 222 17.45 -1.44 3.02
N ILE A 223 16.88 -2.58 3.40
CA ILE A 223 15.43 -2.83 3.37
C ILE A 223 14.73 -2.08 4.51
N ASN A 224 15.39 -1.92 5.65
CA ASN A 224 14.84 -1.14 6.75
C ASN A 224 15.03 0.36 6.48
N ALA A 225 13.91 1.02 6.33
CA ALA A 225 13.84 2.42 5.93
C ALA A 225 14.27 3.42 7.02
N ASP A 226 14.20 3.03 8.30
CA ASP A 226 14.58 3.87 9.46
C ASP A 226 16.07 3.76 9.83
N SER A 227 16.85 2.94 9.12
CA SER A 227 18.29 2.83 9.37
C SER A 227 19.06 4.08 8.92
N GLU A 228 20.09 4.48 9.66
CA GLU A 228 20.99 5.58 9.24
C GLU A 228 22.20 5.02 8.48
N PRO A 229 22.49 5.53 7.25
CA PRO A 229 23.63 5.05 6.48
C PRO A 229 24.94 5.43 7.15
N SER A 230 25.94 4.55 7.03
CA SER A 230 27.29 4.87 7.50
C SER A 230 27.89 6.06 6.73
N PRO A 231 28.85 6.80 7.35
CA PRO A 231 29.56 7.89 6.64
C PRO A 231 30.24 7.41 5.34
N GLY A 232 30.73 6.17 5.32
CA GLY A 232 31.29 5.54 4.12
C GLY A 232 30.26 5.36 3.02
N ARG A 233 29.06 4.89 3.37
CA ARG A 233 27.95 4.74 2.41
C ARG A 233 27.48 6.09 1.88
N MET A 234 27.37 7.08 2.74
CA MET A 234 27.05 8.45 2.32
C MET A 234 28.05 8.99 1.29
N ALA A 235 29.35 8.80 1.52
CA ALA A 235 30.39 9.23 0.59
C ALA A 235 30.33 8.48 -0.75
N GLU A 236 30.09 7.16 -0.71
CA GLU A 236 29.92 6.32 -1.91
C GLU A 236 28.73 6.80 -2.78
N ILE A 237 27.56 6.98 -2.17
CA ILE A 237 26.37 7.46 -2.89
C ILE A 237 26.58 8.87 -3.42
N THR A 238 27.15 9.78 -2.63
CA THR A 238 27.47 11.14 -3.07
C THR A 238 28.38 11.12 -4.30
N LYS A 239 29.42 10.26 -4.29
CA LYS A 239 30.29 10.07 -5.44
C LYS A 239 29.54 9.51 -6.65
N PHE A 240 28.72 8.47 -6.46
CA PHE A 240 27.91 7.87 -7.51
C PHE A 240 27.01 8.91 -8.19
N VAL A 241 26.29 9.71 -7.39
CA VAL A 241 25.37 10.76 -7.88
C VAL A 241 26.12 11.78 -8.75
N LYS A 242 27.33 12.19 -8.34
CA LYS A 242 28.17 13.14 -9.11
C LYS A 242 28.71 12.50 -10.40
N ASP A 243 29.30 11.32 -10.31
CA ASP A 243 29.93 10.64 -11.44
C ASP A 243 28.94 10.28 -12.57
N ASN A 244 27.69 9.92 -12.19
CA ASN A 244 26.63 9.54 -13.13
C ASN A 244 25.67 10.68 -13.47
N ASN A 245 25.95 11.90 -12.99
CA ASN A 245 25.13 13.08 -13.25
C ASN A 245 23.64 12.84 -12.92
N ILE A 246 23.39 12.21 -11.76
CA ILE A 246 22.02 11.94 -11.27
C ILE A 246 21.36 13.26 -10.90
N LYS A 247 20.17 13.51 -11.42
CA LYS A 247 19.46 14.79 -11.22
C LYS A 247 18.49 14.76 -10.05
N TYR A 248 18.02 13.57 -9.67
CA TYR A 248 17.02 13.39 -8.64
C TYR A 248 17.38 12.26 -7.68
N ILE A 249 17.14 12.48 -6.40
CA ILE A 249 17.24 11.51 -5.31
C ILE A 249 15.84 11.34 -4.74
N PHE A 250 15.39 10.11 -4.65
CA PHE A 250 14.02 9.81 -4.21
C PHE A 250 14.00 9.50 -2.72
N PHE A 251 13.02 10.08 -2.04
CA PHE A 251 12.71 9.80 -0.65
C PHE A 251 11.23 9.43 -0.49
N GLU A 252 10.81 9.05 0.70
CA GLU A 252 9.49 8.53 1.00
C GLU A 252 8.72 9.42 1.96
N GLU A 253 7.40 9.38 1.89
CA GLU A 253 6.55 10.27 2.67
C GLU A 253 6.53 9.96 4.18
N LEU A 254 6.80 8.72 4.57
CA LEU A 254 6.71 8.25 5.96
C LEU A 254 8.03 8.36 6.72
N ILE A 255 9.12 8.65 6.03
CA ILE A 255 10.47 8.69 6.59
C ILE A 255 11.05 10.10 6.51
N SER A 256 12.05 10.37 7.36
CA SER A 256 12.74 11.65 7.35
C SER A 256 13.54 11.86 6.05
N PRO A 257 13.31 12.92 5.28
CA PRO A 257 14.05 13.19 4.05
C PRO A 257 15.47 13.73 4.30
N LYS A 258 15.95 13.73 5.55
CA LYS A 258 17.21 14.37 5.96
C LYS A 258 18.43 13.85 5.20
N VAL A 259 18.52 12.52 5.04
CA VAL A 259 19.66 11.86 4.37
C VAL A 259 19.64 12.20 2.88
N ALA A 260 18.51 12.01 2.20
CA ALA A 260 18.34 12.35 0.79
C ALA A 260 18.64 13.83 0.52
N ASN A 261 18.14 14.73 1.36
CA ASN A 261 18.40 16.17 1.26
C ASN A 261 19.87 16.53 1.47
N THR A 262 20.57 15.81 2.35
CA THR A 262 22.01 16.04 2.57
C THR A 262 22.81 15.72 1.31
N ILE A 263 22.58 14.53 0.71
CA ILE A 263 23.25 14.11 -0.52
C ILE A 263 22.87 15.07 -1.67
N ALA A 264 21.60 15.43 -1.79
CA ALA A 264 21.13 16.35 -2.81
C ALA A 264 21.85 17.72 -2.73
N LYS A 265 21.98 18.27 -1.51
CA LYS A 265 22.69 19.53 -1.27
C LYS A 265 24.17 19.47 -1.67
N GLU A 266 24.85 18.34 -1.40
CA GLU A 266 26.26 18.16 -1.73
C GLU A 266 26.52 17.92 -3.23
N THR A 267 25.53 17.41 -3.95
CA THR A 267 25.67 17.01 -5.35
C THR A 267 25.02 17.98 -6.33
N GLY A 268 24.15 18.88 -5.85
CA GLY A 268 23.31 19.74 -6.68
C GLY A 268 22.09 19.02 -7.28
N ALA A 269 21.83 17.77 -6.89
CA ALA A 269 20.62 17.05 -7.26
C ALA A 269 19.38 17.63 -6.58
N LYS A 270 18.19 17.29 -7.08
CA LYS A 270 16.90 17.62 -6.46
C LYS A 270 16.38 16.40 -5.71
N THR A 271 15.44 16.61 -4.81
CA THR A 271 14.72 15.53 -4.15
C THR A 271 13.27 15.45 -4.65
N GLU A 272 12.74 14.25 -4.81
CA GLU A 272 11.34 13.98 -5.17
C GLU A 272 10.83 12.79 -4.36
N VAL A 273 9.51 12.69 -4.19
CA VAL A 273 8.89 11.57 -3.50
C VAL A 273 8.70 10.41 -4.47
N LEU A 274 9.16 9.22 -4.09
CA LEU A 274 8.81 7.94 -4.72
C LEU A 274 8.22 7.05 -3.63
N ASN A 275 6.93 6.73 -3.73
CA ASN A 275 6.19 6.11 -2.64
C ASN A 275 6.18 4.58 -2.78
N PRO A 276 6.70 3.80 -1.80
CA PRO A 276 6.70 2.34 -1.83
C PRO A 276 5.35 1.71 -1.50
N ILE A 277 4.33 2.50 -1.15
CA ILE A 277 2.95 2.06 -0.84
C ILE A 277 2.89 1.14 0.39
N GLU A 278 3.82 1.26 1.30
CA GLU A 278 3.80 0.53 2.58
C GLU A 278 2.75 1.08 3.54
N GLY A 279 2.53 2.38 3.47
CA GLY A 279 1.48 3.08 4.17
C GLY A 279 1.07 4.34 3.44
N LEU A 280 -0.15 4.81 3.70
CA LEU A 280 -0.61 6.12 3.25
C LEU A 280 -1.05 6.95 4.45
N LYS A 281 -0.91 8.27 4.35
CA LYS A 281 -1.46 9.18 5.34
C LYS A 281 -2.99 9.09 5.32
N GLU A 282 -3.61 9.25 6.49
CA GLU A 282 -5.07 9.18 6.62
C GLU A 282 -5.79 10.16 5.67
N GLU A 283 -5.21 11.35 5.47
CA GLU A 283 -5.72 12.35 4.53
C GLU A 283 -5.70 11.86 3.09
N ASP A 284 -4.64 11.18 2.65
CA ASP A 284 -4.50 10.65 1.31
C ASP A 284 -5.54 9.55 1.04
N VAL A 285 -5.74 8.66 2.01
CA VAL A 285 -6.77 7.62 1.91
C VAL A 285 -8.17 8.23 1.84
N LYS A 286 -8.46 9.26 2.66
CA LYS A 286 -9.73 10.01 2.62
C LYS A 286 -9.95 10.72 1.29
N ASN A 287 -8.88 11.17 0.65
CA ASN A 287 -8.92 11.80 -0.68
C ASN A 287 -8.98 10.78 -1.83
N GLY A 288 -9.09 9.49 -1.53
CA GLY A 288 -9.25 8.42 -2.51
C GLY A 288 -7.94 7.97 -3.17
N LYS A 289 -6.77 8.31 -2.60
CA LYS A 289 -5.52 7.69 -3.04
C LYS A 289 -5.56 6.20 -2.74
N GLU A 290 -5.13 5.41 -3.71
CA GLU A 290 -5.09 3.96 -3.64
C GLU A 290 -3.93 3.46 -4.54
N TYR A 291 -3.66 2.17 -4.54
CA TYR A 291 -2.52 1.58 -5.24
C TYR A 291 -2.31 2.12 -6.66
N PHE A 292 -3.36 2.10 -7.51
CA PHE A 292 -3.22 2.52 -8.90
C PHE A 292 -2.94 4.02 -9.07
N THR A 293 -3.47 4.84 -8.16
CA THR A 293 -3.20 6.29 -8.16
C THR A 293 -1.75 6.54 -7.77
N VAL A 294 -1.29 5.96 -6.67
CA VAL A 294 0.08 6.15 -6.19
C VAL A 294 1.10 5.62 -7.20
N MET A 295 0.86 4.46 -7.80
CA MET A 295 1.75 3.94 -8.84
C MET A 295 1.83 4.86 -10.07
N ARG A 296 0.74 5.54 -10.45
CA ARG A 296 0.79 6.54 -11.52
C ARG A 296 1.53 7.80 -11.11
N ASP A 297 1.33 8.27 -9.87
CA ASP A 297 2.11 9.39 -9.33
C ASP A 297 3.61 9.06 -9.36
N ASN A 298 3.99 7.86 -8.93
CA ASN A 298 5.37 7.35 -9.04
C ASN A 298 5.88 7.37 -10.49
N LEU A 299 5.05 6.93 -11.44
CA LEU A 299 5.43 6.94 -12.86
C LEU A 299 5.68 8.36 -13.37
N GLU A 300 4.85 9.34 -13.00
CA GLU A 300 5.06 10.74 -13.41
C GLU A 300 6.36 11.31 -12.82
N VAL A 301 6.67 10.97 -11.59
CA VAL A 301 7.93 11.36 -10.93
C VAL A 301 9.14 10.71 -11.64
N LEU A 302 9.05 9.43 -11.99
CA LEU A 302 10.10 8.75 -12.75
C LEU A 302 10.29 9.34 -14.17
N LYS A 303 9.21 9.71 -14.88
CA LYS A 303 9.28 10.42 -16.16
C LYS A 303 10.06 11.72 -16.03
N LYS A 304 9.71 12.55 -15.03
CA LYS A 304 10.39 13.81 -14.74
C LYS A 304 11.89 13.64 -14.49
N ALA A 305 12.27 12.55 -13.82
CA ALA A 305 13.65 12.32 -13.40
C ALA A 305 14.54 11.67 -14.46
N LEU A 306 13.96 10.80 -15.31
CA LEU A 306 14.73 9.87 -16.15
C LEU A 306 14.57 10.13 -17.67
N GLN A 307 13.66 11.00 -18.07
CA GLN A 307 13.38 11.27 -19.47
C GLN A 307 14.31 12.35 -20.08
N ASP A 308 14.90 13.24 -19.22
CA ASP A 308 15.78 14.36 -19.63
C ASP A 308 17.29 13.98 -19.70
#